data_c0df114ab8309c17b1e3a3b1f907c9fc
#
_entry.id   c0df114ab8309c17b1e3a3b1f907c9fc
#
_cell.length_a   1.000
_cell.length_b   1.000
_cell.length_c   1.000
_cell.angle_alpha   90.00
_cell.angle_beta   90.00
_cell.angle_gamma   90.00
#
_symmetry.space_group_name_H-M   'P 1'
#
loop_
_entity.id
_entity.type
_entity.pdbx_description
1 polymer ?
#
loop_
_entity_poly.entity_id
_entity_poly.type
_entity_poly.pdbx_seq_one_letter_code
_entity_poly.pdbx_strand_id
1 'polypeptide(L)'
;MIHEETTLAGKPVTLGYCYATEIAYKDLSGEDIAAIINETIHAINAQPARVPDTKRSIYLVLAAVMAYYHSKDEDAPIKDTDLMNDTTPLELGIAIGTIINLWAKFYNIPKGEPEDKPVKGKGKAKN
;
A
#
# COMPACT_ATOMS: atom_id res chain seq x y z
N MET A 1 6.36 5.71 -12.32
CA MET A 1 5.83 4.86 -11.22
C MET A 1 6.67 5.05 -9.97
N ILE A 2 6.03 5.23 -8.84
CA ILE A 2 6.71 5.31 -7.54
C ILE A 2 6.82 3.89 -7.00
N HIS A 3 7.98 3.53 -6.44
CA HIS A 3 8.16 2.16 -5.96
C HIS A 3 9.10 2.14 -4.74
N GLU A 4 9.03 1.03 -4.01
CA GLU A 4 9.89 0.80 -2.85
C GLU A 4 10.00 -0.71 -2.61
N GLU A 5 11.18 -1.16 -2.19
CA GLU A 5 11.44 -2.56 -1.91
C GLU A 5 10.97 -2.92 -0.50
N THR A 6 10.46 -4.13 -0.35
CA THR A 6 10.09 -4.70 0.95
C THR A 6 10.46 -6.18 0.95
N THR A 7 10.19 -6.86 2.06
CA THR A 7 10.39 -8.31 2.15
C THR A 7 9.04 -9.00 2.25
N LEU A 8 8.80 -9.97 1.39
CA LEU A 8 7.58 -10.78 1.39
C LEU A 8 7.97 -12.24 1.20
N ALA A 9 7.39 -13.11 2.00
CA ALA A 9 7.73 -14.54 1.97
C ALA A 9 9.23 -14.77 2.09
N GLY A 10 9.91 -13.92 2.86
CA GLY A 10 11.35 -14.00 3.10
C GLY A 10 12.21 -13.52 1.94
N LYS A 11 11.63 -12.91 0.90
CA LYS A 11 12.38 -12.48 -0.30
C LYS A 11 12.22 -10.99 -0.52
N PRO A 12 13.26 -10.31 -1.08
CA PRO A 12 13.11 -8.91 -1.48
C PRO A 12 12.17 -8.80 -2.68
N VAL A 13 11.19 -7.93 -2.55
CA VAL A 13 10.15 -7.71 -3.57
C VAL A 13 9.90 -6.21 -3.66
N THR A 14 9.75 -5.69 -4.87
CA THR A 14 9.46 -4.27 -5.06
C THR A 14 7.98 -4.06 -5.28
N LEU A 15 7.43 -3.09 -4.56
CA LEU A 15 6.04 -2.67 -4.67
C LEU A 15 5.98 -1.39 -5.49
N GLY A 16 5.07 -1.32 -6.45
CA GLY A 16 4.91 -0.14 -7.28
C GLY A 16 3.54 0.47 -7.13
N TYR A 17 3.46 1.79 -7.28
CA TYR A 17 2.18 2.48 -7.26
C TYR A 17 2.07 3.40 -8.47
N CYS A 18 1.02 3.18 -9.23
CA CYS A 18 0.59 3.98 -10.36
C CYS A 18 -0.85 3.60 -10.66
N TYR A 19 -1.42 4.12 -11.74
CA TYR A 19 -2.79 3.75 -12.10
C TYR A 19 -2.94 2.25 -12.36
N ALA A 20 -1.88 1.59 -12.84
CA ALA A 20 -1.93 0.14 -13.06
C ALA A 20 -2.16 -0.61 -11.75
N THR A 21 -1.63 -0.12 -10.63
CA THR A 21 -1.88 -0.70 -9.32
C THR A 21 -3.37 -0.64 -8.96
N GLU A 22 -3.98 0.51 -9.22
CA GLU A 22 -5.41 0.72 -8.93
C GLU A 22 -6.27 -0.19 -9.79
N ILE A 23 -5.94 -0.31 -11.07
CA ILE A 23 -6.68 -1.17 -11.99
C ILE A 23 -6.53 -2.63 -11.58
N ALA A 24 -5.31 -3.07 -11.25
CA ALA A 24 -5.08 -4.44 -10.83
C ALA A 24 -5.86 -4.78 -9.57
N TYR A 25 -5.88 -3.86 -8.59
CA TYR A 25 -6.64 -4.10 -7.37
C TYR A 25 -8.14 -4.21 -7.66
N LYS A 26 -8.67 -3.35 -8.53
CA LYS A 26 -10.08 -3.40 -8.92
C LYS A 26 -10.40 -4.74 -9.59
N ASP A 27 -9.52 -5.21 -10.47
CA ASP A 27 -9.73 -6.48 -11.15
C ASP A 27 -9.70 -7.66 -10.18
N LEU A 28 -8.81 -7.63 -9.18
CA LEU A 28 -8.69 -8.71 -8.21
C LEU A 28 -9.83 -8.72 -7.20
N SER A 29 -10.22 -7.56 -6.71
CA SER A 29 -11.11 -7.45 -5.55
C SER A 29 -12.55 -7.04 -5.90
N GLY A 30 -12.75 -6.39 -7.04
CA GLY A 30 -14.04 -5.83 -7.42
C GLY A 30 -14.34 -4.49 -6.81
N GLU A 31 -13.43 -3.90 -6.03
CA GLU A 31 -13.67 -2.62 -5.38
C GLU A 31 -12.58 -1.61 -5.73
N ASP A 32 -12.86 -0.34 -5.54
CA ASP A 32 -11.87 0.70 -5.75
C ASP A 32 -10.82 0.66 -4.65
N ILE A 33 -9.55 0.92 -5.02
CA ILE A 33 -8.44 0.86 -4.08
C ILE A 33 -8.61 1.86 -2.93
N ALA A 34 -9.30 2.99 -3.17
CA ALA A 34 -9.54 3.98 -2.12
C ALA A 34 -10.29 3.39 -0.93
N ALA A 35 -11.15 2.40 -1.15
CA ALA A 35 -11.92 1.77 -0.09
C ALA A 35 -10.99 1.06 0.89
N ILE A 36 -10.08 0.21 0.39
CA ILE A 36 -9.17 -0.53 1.27
C ILE A 36 -8.14 0.41 1.92
N ILE A 37 -7.68 1.42 1.21
CA ILE A 37 -6.70 2.35 1.77
C ILE A 37 -7.31 3.12 2.93
N ASN A 38 -8.52 3.66 2.76
CA ASN A 38 -9.18 4.40 3.83
C ASN A 38 -9.50 3.50 5.01
N GLU A 39 -9.98 2.30 4.75
CA GLU A 39 -10.29 1.34 5.81
C GLU A 39 -9.03 0.94 6.57
N THR A 40 -7.92 0.77 5.86
CA THR A 40 -6.65 0.41 6.48
C THR A 40 -6.13 1.53 7.37
N ILE A 41 -6.22 2.78 6.91
CA ILE A 41 -5.80 3.92 7.73
C ILE A 41 -6.62 3.97 9.01
N HIS A 42 -7.93 3.76 8.92
CA HIS A 42 -8.78 3.70 10.12
C HIS A 42 -8.38 2.55 11.03
N ALA A 43 -8.11 1.38 10.47
CA ALA A 43 -7.75 0.19 11.25
C ALA A 43 -6.43 0.36 11.98
N ILE A 44 -5.44 0.98 11.33
CA ILE A 44 -4.13 1.23 11.95
C ILE A 44 -4.28 2.19 13.13
N ASN A 45 -5.18 3.16 13.03
CA ASN A 45 -5.40 4.15 14.08
C ASN A 45 -6.40 3.68 15.15
N ALA A 46 -6.97 2.50 14.99
CA ALA A 46 -7.91 1.95 15.97
C ALA A 46 -7.17 1.48 17.22
N GLN A 47 -7.93 1.31 18.31
CA GLN A 47 -7.39 0.83 19.56
C GLN A 47 -8.09 -0.49 19.91
N PRO A 48 -7.43 -1.66 19.75
CA PRO A 48 -6.07 -1.84 19.25
C PRO A 48 -5.98 -1.73 17.72
N ALA A 49 -4.80 -1.42 17.23
CA ALA A 49 -4.57 -1.39 15.80
C ALA A 49 -4.74 -2.80 15.21
N ARG A 50 -5.25 -2.86 13.99
CA ARG A 50 -5.48 -4.15 13.33
C ARG A 50 -5.42 -4.00 11.81
N VAL A 51 -5.24 -5.12 11.14
CA VAL A 51 -5.36 -5.19 9.68
C VAL A 51 -6.83 -5.43 9.36
N PRO A 52 -7.42 -4.74 8.38
CA PRO A 52 -8.83 -4.95 8.07
C PRO A 52 -9.05 -6.38 7.56
N ASP A 53 -9.24 -6.61 6.32
CA ASP A 53 -9.58 -7.92 5.78
C ASP A 53 -8.33 -8.55 5.17
N THR A 54 -7.98 -9.77 5.58
CA THR A 54 -6.79 -10.47 5.08
C THR A 54 -6.83 -10.62 3.56
N LYS A 55 -7.95 -11.06 3.01
CA LYS A 55 -8.07 -11.29 1.57
C LYS A 55 -7.85 -10.00 0.79
N ARG A 56 -8.47 -8.91 1.21
CA ARG A 56 -8.33 -7.61 0.55
C ARG A 56 -6.91 -7.08 0.71
N SER A 57 -6.31 -7.29 1.86
CA SER A 57 -4.92 -6.88 2.12
C SER A 57 -3.95 -7.62 1.20
N ILE A 58 -4.15 -8.92 1.02
CA ILE A 58 -3.34 -9.72 0.11
C ILE A 58 -3.50 -9.21 -1.34
N TYR A 59 -4.73 -8.91 -1.75
CA TYR A 59 -4.96 -8.38 -3.10
C TYR A 59 -4.29 -7.02 -3.31
N LEU A 60 -4.28 -6.18 -2.28
CA LEU A 60 -3.61 -4.88 -2.37
C LEU A 60 -2.12 -5.05 -2.61
N VAL A 61 -1.47 -5.93 -1.85
CA VAL A 61 -0.05 -6.20 -2.00
C VAL A 61 0.22 -6.83 -3.37
N LEU A 62 -0.60 -7.79 -3.79
CA LEU A 62 -0.44 -8.44 -5.07
C LEU A 62 -0.56 -7.44 -6.23
N ALA A 63 -1.51 -6.51 -6.14
CA ALA A 63 -1.67 -5.48 -7.16
C ALA A 63 -0.42 -4.60 -7.29
N ALA A 64 0.20 -4.25 -6.16
CA ALA A 64 1.41 -3.43 -6.17
C ALA A 64 2.60 -4.20 -6.75
N VAL A 65 2.71 -5.49 -6.45
CA VAL A 65 3.74 -6.35 -7.02
C VAL A 65 3.56 -6.47 -8.52
N MET A 66 2.35 -6.79 -8.96
CA MET A 66 2.04 -6.94 -10.38
C MET A 66 2.35 -5.67 -11.16
N ALA A 67 1.96 -4.52 -10.64
CA ALA A 67 2.16 -3.25 -11.32
C ALA A 67 3.64 -3.00 -11.57
N TYR A 68 4.48 -3.25 -10.58
CA TYR A 68 5.92 -2.99 -10.74
C TYR A 68 6.55 -3.95 -11.75
N TYR A 69 6.36 -5.26 -11.55
CA TYR A 69 7.06 -6.24 -12.38
C TYR A 69 6.52 -6.29 -13.81
N HIS A 70 5.23 -6.06 -14.02
CA HIS A 70 4.70 -5.92 -15.37
C HIS A 70 5.29 -4.72 -16.08
N SER A 71 5.53 -3.61 -15.38
CA SER A 71 6.13 -2.43 -16.00
C SER A 71 7.56 -2.68 -16.45
N LYS A 72 8.24 -3.64 -15.84
CA LYS A 72 9.61 -4.02 -16.19
C LYS A 72 9.65 -5.20 -17.16
N ASP A 73 8.49 -5.76 -17.51
CA ASP A 73 8.41 -6.96 -18.32
C ASP A 73 9.21 -8.12 -17.69
N GLU A 74 9.07 -8.26 -16.37
CA GLU A 74 9.78 -9.27 -15.59
C GLU A 74 8.80 -10.06 -14.75
N ASP A 75 9.17 -11.30 -14.42
CA ASP A 75 8.42 -12.10 -13.47
C ASP A 75 8.72 -11.62 -12.05
N ALA A 76 7.69 -11.59 -11.21
CA ALA A 76 7.89 -11.28 -9.81
C ALA A 76 8.67 -12.41 -9.13
N PRO A 77 9.50 -12.08 -8.11
CA PRO A 77 10.27 -13.11 -7.40
C PRO A 77 9.41 -14.01 -6.52
N ILE A 78 8.14 -13.66 -6.32
CA ILE A 78 7.19 -14.49 -5.57
C ILE A 78 5.92 -14.66 -6.40
N LYS A 79 5.23 -15.77 -6.14
CA LYS A 79 3.92 -16.03 -6.73
C LYS A 79 2.84 -15.66 -5.73
N ASP A 80 1.60 -15.59 -6.20
CA ASP A 80 0.47 -15.35 -5.31
C ASP A 80 0.38 -16.41 -4.21
N THR A 81 0.71 -17.68 -4.54
CA THR A 81 0.71 -18.75 -3.55
C THR A 81 1.78 -18.54 -2.48
N ASP A 82 2.96 -18.04 -2.87
CA ASP A 82 4.00 -17.71 -1.88
C ASP A 82 3.53 -16.60 -0.95
N LEU A 83 2.88 -15.60 -1.51
CA LEU A 83 2.36 -14.48 -0.74
C LEU A 83 1.34 -14.95 0.30
N MET A 84 0.46 -15.86 -0.10
CA MET A 84 -0.58 -16.36 0.78
C MET A 84 -0.07 -17.34 1.82
N ASN A 85 0.93 -18.16 1.47
CA ASN A 85 1.36 -19.26 2.33
C ASN A 85 2.56 -18.95 3.20
N ASP A 86 3.46 -18.08 2.73
CA ASP A 86 4.77 -17.91 3.35
C ASP A 86 5.06 -16.50 3.87
N THR A 87 4.12 -15.56 3.71
CA THR A 87 4.30 -14.20 4.20
C THR A 87 3.84 -14.11 5.65
N THR A 88 4.68 -13.51 6.50
CA THR A 88 4.32 -13.35 7.92
C THR A 88 3.41 -12.14 8.10
N PRO A 89 2.67 -12.08 9.22
CA PRO A 89 1.85 -10.89 9.51
C PRO A 89 2.68 -9.60 9.58
N LEU A 90 3.91 -9.67 10.08
CA LEU A 90 4.78 -8.49 10.13
C LEU A 90 5.13 -8.02 8.72
N GLU A 91 5.52 -8.96 7.85
CA GLU A 91 5.83 -8.63 6.46
C GLU A 91 4.63 -8.01 5.75
N LEU A 92 3.45 -8.58 5.96
CA LEU A 92 2.23 -8.07 5.34
C LEU A 92 1.92 -6.65 5.83
N GLY A 93 2.05 -6.43 7.13
CA GLY A 93 1.79 -5.11 7.72
C GLY A 93 2.74 -4.04 7.18
N ILE A 94 4.03 -4.38 7.08
CA ILE A 94 5.03 -3.45 6.55
C ILE A 94 4.74 -3.14 5.07
N ALA A 95 4.38 -4.16 4.29
CA ALA A 95 4.07 -3.96 2.88
C ALA A 95 2.86 -3.05 2.70
N ILE A 96 1.82 -3.23 3.49
CA ILE A 96 0.62 -2.40 3.42
C ILE A 96 0.96 -0.95 3.77
N GLY A 97 1.74 -0.74 4.83
CA GLY A 97 2.19 0.61 5.20
C GLY A 97 3.00 1.26 4.09
N THR A 98 3.86 0.47 3.44
CA THR A 98 4.65 0.95 2.31
C THR A 98 3.75 1.40 1.16
N ILE A 99 2.72 0.61 0.84
CA ILE A 99 1.80 0.95 -0.25
C ILE A 99 1.03 2.23 0.07
N ILE A 100 0.60 2.41 1.31
CA ILE A 100 -0.08 3.65 1.72
C ILE A 100 0.83 4.85 1.53
N ASN A 101 2.10 4.72 1.90
CA ASN A 101 3.08 5.80 1.68
C ASN A 101 3.28 6.09 0.20
N LEU A 102 3.34 5.06 -0.64
CA LEU A 102 3.46 5.24 -2.08
C LEU A 102 2.22 5.93 -2.65
N TRP A 103 1.04 5.51 -2.20
CA TRP A 103 -0.23 6.13 -2.59
C TRP A 103 -0.23 7.62 -2.25
N ALA A 104 0.19 7.97 -1.03
CA ALA A 104 0.23 9.36 -0.60
C ALA A 104 1.20 10.17 -1.46
N LYS A 105 2.36 9.61 -1.80
CA LYS A 105 3.33 10.27 -2.67
C LYS A 105 2.79 10.43 -4.08
N PHE A 106 2.12 9.40 -4.59
CA PHE A 106 1.58 9.42 -5.95
C PHE A 106 0.56 10.54 -6.13
N TYR A 107 -0.30 10.73 -5.13
CA TYR A 107 -1.32 11.78 -5.17
C TYR A 107 -0.85 13.09 -4.52
N ASN A 108 0.42 13.15 -4.11
CA ASN A 108 1.00 14.32 -3.48
C ASN A 108 0.20 14.76 -2.25
N ILE A 109 -0.23 13.77 -1.44
CA ILE A 109 -0.99 14.03 -0.23
C ILE A 109 -0.01 14.30 0.90
N PRO A 110 -0.15 15.42 1.65
CA PRO A 110 0.72 15.66 2.80
C PRO A 110 0.53 14.56 3.82
N LYS A 111 1.63 14.06 4.36
CA LYS A 111 1.52 13.12 5.47
C LYS A 111 0.94 13.89 6.65
N GLY A 112 0.12 13.21 7.41
CA GLY A 112 -0.58 13.86 8.51
C GLY A 112 0.35 14.30 9.60
N GLU A 113 1.14 15.27 9.35
CA GLU A 113 1.98 15.88 10.33
C GLU A 113 1.43 17.12 10.73
N PRO A 114 1.41 17.48 11.21
CA PRO A 114 0.87 18.31 11.53
C PRO A 114 1.15 19.39 11.41
N GLU A 115 0.97 18.75 11.04
CA GLU A 115 1.12 19.28 11.10
C GLU A 115 1.51 20.06 11.25
N ASP A 116 1.45 20.69 11.33
CA ASP A 116 1.93 21.16 11.46
C ASP A 116 2.12 21.87 11.12
N LYS A 117 2.08 22.39 11.24
CA LYS A 117 2.31 22.80 10.85
C LYS A 117 2.12 23.60 10.44
N PRO A 118 2.23 24.27 10.50
CA PRO A 118 2.02 24.87 10.20
C PRO A 118 1.74 25.43 9.61
N VAL A 119 1.63 25.91 9.46
CA VAL A 119 1.44 25.92 8.96
C VAL A 119 1.16 26.49 8.52
N LYS A 120 1.24 27.21 8.51
CA LYS A 120 1.06 27.35 8.07
C LYS A 120 0.42 27.48 7.62
N GLY A 121 0.40 28.12 7.90
CA GLY A 121 -0.03 27.89 7.56
C GLY A 121 -0.61 28.08 7.26
N LYS A 122 -0.73 28.31 7.61
CA LYS A 122 -1.21 28.10 7.45
C LYS A 122 -1.89 27.86 7.27
N GLY A 123 -1.77 28.90 7.50
CA GLY A 123 -2.22 28.43 7.47
C GLY A 123 -2.66 28.38 7.50
N LYS A 124 -2.50 28.42 7.61
CA LYS A 124 -2.89 28.13 7.78
C LYS A 124 -3.31 27.93 7.86
N ALA A 125 -2.85 28.60 7.93
CA ALA A 125 -3.13 28.05 8.23
C ALA A 125 -3.48 28.12 8.43
N LYS A 126 -3.37 28.60 8.86
CA LYS A 126 -3.59 28.40 9.18
C LYS A 126 -3.91 28.39 9.19
N ASN A 127 -3.70 29.18 9.00
CA ASN A 127 -3.88 28.77 9.25
C ASN A 127 -4.31 28.61 9.20
#